data_509db9af2a151dd483fb5cca51516876
#
_entry.id   509db9af2a151dd483fb5cca51516876
#
_cell.length_a   1.000
_cell.length_b   1.000
_cell.length_c   1.000
_cell.angle_alpha   90.00
_cell.angle_beta   90.00
_cell.angle_gamma   90.00
#
_symmetry.space_group_name_H-M   'P 1'
#
loop_
_entity.id
_entity.type
_entity.pdbx_description
1 polymer ?
#
loop_
_entity_poly.entity_id
_entity_poly.type
_entity_poly.pdbx_seq_one_letter_code
_entity_poly.pdbx_strand_id
1 'polypeptide(L)'
;NAPTLPYRIMESVASSSFSLIALLLLPLGFGYTVLFLDVIRGIKLDFARLFDGFKDYGRILGTMLLTTVYTFLWTLLLVIPGIMKSYSYAMTLFILKDYPELQYDAAIEKSMAMMSGHKMKMFLLDLSFIGWAILCCFTLGIGFLFLAPYVEASHAAFYEDLKKELGESVEAISE
;
A
#
# COMPACT_ATOMS: atom_id res chain seq x y z
N ASN A 1 1.12 -10.14 -42.50
CA ASN A 1 1.35 -11.44 -41.87
C ASN A 1 0.68 -11.41 -40.50
N ALA A 2 -0.49 -12.04 -40.39
CA ALA A 2 -1.15 -12.22 -39.10
C ALA A 2 -0.33 -13.20 -38.23
N PRO A 3 -0.14 -12.94 -36.93
CA PRO A 3 0.59 -13.85 -36.07
C PRO A 3 -0.08 -15.23 -36.05
N THR A 4 0.75 -16.27 -36.20
CA THR A 4 0.26 -17.65 -36.26
C THR A 4 -0.45 -18.09 -34.97
N LEU A 5 -1.43 -18.96 -35.09
CA LEU A 5 -2.24 -19.46 -33.96
C LEU A 5 -1.42 -19.89 -32.72
N PRO A 6 -0.28 -20.60 -32.86
CA PRO A 6 0.55 -20.99 -31.73
C PRO A 6 1.21 -19.79 -31.01
N TYR A 7 1.53 -18.71 -31.73
CA TYR A 7 2.07 -17.50 -31.13
C TYR A 7 1.03 -16.81 -30.22
N ARG A 8 -0.22 -16.69 -30.69
CA ARG A 8 -1.32 -16.11 -29.90
C ARG A 8 -1.64 -16.92 -28.64
N ILE A 9 -1.58 -18.24 -28.72
CA ILE A 9 -1.77 -19.11 -27.54
C ILE A 9 -0.62 -18.90 -26.55
N MET A 10 0.62 -18.87 -27.03
CA MET A 10 1.80 -18.68 -26.20
C MET A 10 1.80 -17.32 -25.51
N GLU A 11 1.39 -16.25 -26.21
CA GLU A 11 1.26 -14.91 -25.66
C GLU A 11 0.14 -14.83 -24.62
N SER A 12 -1.01 -15.46 -24.86
CA SER A 12 -2.12 -15.51 -23.90
C SER A 12 -1.76 -16.31 -22.64
N VAL A 13 -1.06 -17.42 -22.79
CA VAL A 13 -0.58 -18.23 -21.65
C VAL A 13 0.48 -17.45 -20.85
N ALA A 14 1.42 -16.79 -21.51
CA ALA A 14 2.43 -15.98 -20.86
C ALA A 14 1.83 -14.80 -20.08
N SER A 15 0.88 -14.08 -20.68
CA SER A 15 0.19 -12.97 -20.02
C SER A 15 -0.68 -13.43 -18.84
N SER A 16 -1.38 -14.57 -18.97
CA SER A 16 -2.17 -15.15 -17.89
C SER A 16 -1.29 -15.62 -16.73
N SER A 17 -0.14 -16.25 -17.03
CA SER A 17 0.83 -16.70 -16.02
C SER A 17 1.43 -15.52 -15.26
N PHE A 18 1.78 -14.44 -15.97
CA PHE A 18 2.28 -13.22 -15.35
C PHE A 18 1.23 -12.58 -14.42
N SER A 19 -0.02 -12.54 -14.84
CA SER A 19 -1.12 -12.00 -14.03
C SER A 19 -1.37 -12.84 -12.77
N LEU A 20 -1.30 -14.17 -12.87
CA LEU A 20 -1.45 -15.06 -11.71
C LEU A 20 -0.28 -14.92 -10.72
N ILE A 21 0.95 -14.79 -11.21
CA ILE A 21 2.13 -14.55 -10.37
C ILE A 21 2.01 -13.19 -9.68
N ALA A 22 1.61 -12.15 -10.41
CA ALA A 22 1.40 -10.83 -9.84
C ALA A 22 0.35 -10.85 -8.72
N LEU A 23 -0.78 -11.54 -8.93
CA LEU A 23 -1.83 -11.71 -7.93
C LEU A 23 -1.32 -12.46 -6.69
N LEU A 24 -0.52 -13.52 -6.89
CA LEU A 24 0.07 -14.29 -5.80
C LEU A 24 1.06 -13.45 -4.97
N LEU A 25 1.76 -12.49 -5.60
CA LEU A 25 2.74 -11.65 -4.94
C LEU A 25 2.15 -10.41 -4.24
N LEU A 26 0.88 -10.08 -4.47
CA LEU A 26 0.21 -8.92 -3.83
C LEU A 26 0.37 -8.89 -2.29
N PRO A 27 0.24 -10.00 -1.55
CA PRO A 27 0.41 -9.98 -0.10
C PRO A 27 1.82 -9.63 0.38
N LEU A 28 2.84 -9.74 -0.48
CA LEU A 28 4.18 -9.24 -0.15
C LEU A 28 4.20 -7.72 0.02
N GLY A 29 3.36 -6.98 -0.70
CA GLY A 29 3.18 -5.54 -0.49
C GLY A 29 2.69 -5.22 0.91
N PHE A 30 1.73 -6.00 1.43
CA PHE A 30 1.30 -5.89 2.82
C PHE A 30 2.45 -6.19 3.80
N GLY A 31 3.18 -7.30 3.59
CA GLY A 31 4.33 -7.66 4.42
C GLY A 31 5.42 -6.58 4.44
N TYR A 32 5.65 -5.93 3.29
CA TYR A 32 6.58 -4.81 3.18
C TYR A 32 6.13 -3.62 4.07
N THR A 33 4.87 -3.22 3.99
CA THR A 33 4.29 -2.16 4.83
C THR A 33 4.38 -2.50 6.32
N VAL A 34 4.07 -3.76 6.69
CA VAL A 34 4.17 -4.27 8.08
C VAL A 34 5.61 -4.15 8.59
N LEU A 35 6.59 -4.51 7.78
CA LEU A 35 8.00 -4.47 8.17
C LEU A 35 8.45 -3.04 8.50
N PHE A 36 8.07 -2.05 7.70
CA PHE A 36 8.40 -0.65 7.98
C PHE A 36 7.68 -0.11 9.21
N LEU A 37 6.43 -0.51 9.42
CA LEU A 37 5.69 -0.15 10.62
C LEU A 37 6.38 -0.70 11.88
N ASP A 38 6.83 -1.95 11.85
CA ASP A 38 7.57 -2.55 12.96
C ASP A 38 8.90 -1.83 13.22
N VAL A 39 9.60 -1.40 12.17
CA VAL A 39 10.83 -0.58 12.32
C VAL A 39 10.54 0.73 13.04
N ILE A 40 9.49 1.44 12.64
CA ILE A 40 9.11 2.73 13.28
C ILE A 40 8.74 2.51 14.75
N ARG A 41 8.14 1.37 15.10
CA ARG A 41 7.82 0.98 16.47
C ARG A 41 9.03 0.50 17.29
N GLY A 42 10.21 0.42 16.68
CA GLY A 42 11.42 -0.08 17.33
C GLY A 42 11.43 -1.59 17.56
N ILE A 43 10.56 -2.33 16.88
CA ILE A 43 10.52 -3.80 16.93
C ILE A 43 11.69 -4.32 16.08
N LYS A 44 12.34 -5.40 16.53
CA LYS A 44 13.43 -6.04 15.79
C LYS A 44 12.96 -6.46 14.40
N LEU A 45 13.78 -6.13 13.39
CA LEU A 45 13.56 -6.54 12.01
C LEU A 45 13.52 -8.08 11.92
N ASP A 46 12.37 -8.59 11.50
CA ASP A 46 12.17 -9.99 11.19
C ASP A 46 11.63 -10.11 9.76
N PHE A 47 12.48 -10.58 8.85
CA PHE A 47 12.09 -10.76 7.45
C PHE A 47 10.98 -11.81 7.25
N ALA A 48 10.74 -12.69 8.24
CA ALA A 48 9.62 -13.61 8.19
C ALA A 48 8.28 -12.86 8.13
N ARG A 49 8.21 -11.64 8.64
CA ARG A 49 7.02 -10.78 8.59
C ARG A 49 6.62 -10.31 7.19
N LEU A 50 7.53 -10.37 6.21
CA LEU A 50 7.18 -10.18 4.80
C LEU A 50 6.11 -11.17 4.34
N PHE A 51 6.08 -12.35 4.95
CA PHE A 51 5.11 -13.40 4.61
C PHE A 51 3.83 -13.37 5.47
N ASP A 52 3.70 -12.42 6.39
CA ASP A 52 2.49 -12.28 7.22
C ASP A 52 1.22 -12.06 6.37
N GLY A 53 1.37 -11.39 5.23
CA GLY A 53 0.28 -11.23 4.26
C GLY A 53 -0.31 -12.53 3.72
N PHE A 54 0.41 -13.64 3.82
CA PHE A 54 -0.07 -14.95 3.37
C PHE A 54 -0.87 -15.68 4.45
N LYS A 55 -0.78 -15.30 5.72
CA LYS A 55 -1.53 -15.92 6.82
C LYS A 55 -3.03 -15.64 6.69
N ASP A 56 -3.39 -14.39 6.35
CA ASP A 56 -4.78 -13.93 6.15
C ASP A 56 -5.02 -13.51 4.69
N TYR A 57 -4.54 -14.33 3.75
CA TYR A 57 -4.51 -14.03 2.32
C TYR A 57 -5.84 -13.47 1.79
N GLY A 58 -6.95 -14.16 2.10
CA GLY A 58 -8.28 -13.78 1.60
C GLY A 58 -8.72 -12.40 2.07
N ARG A 59 -8.49 -12.09 3.34
CA ARG A 59 -8.84 -10.79 3.94
C ARG A 59 -8.00 -9.66 3.35
N ILE A 60 -6.70 -9.85 3.28
CA ILE A 60 -5.76 -8.83 2.78
C ILE A 60 -5.98 -8.60 1.29
N LEU A 61 -6.03 -9.67 0.50
CA LEU A 61 -6.27 -9.60 -0.93
C LEU A 61 -7.62 -8.96 -1.26
N GLY A 62 -8.68 -9.37 -0.56
CA GLY A 62 -10.02 -8.80 -0.74
C GLY A 62 -10.06 -7.31 -0.45
N THR A 63 -9.43 -6.86 0.64
CA THR A 63 -9.37 -5.44 0.97
C THR A 63 -8.52 -4.64 -0.04
N MET A 64 -7.36 -5.17 -0.46
CA MET A 64 -6.53 -4.52 -1.48
C MET A 64 -7.26 -4.41 -2.82
N LEU A 65 -7.95 -5.47 -3.24
CA LEU A 65 -8.73 -5.46 -4.47
C LEU A 65 -9.87 -4.44 -4.40
N LEU A 66 -10.60 -4.43 -3.30
CA LEU A 66 -11.72 -3.49 -3.09
C LEU A 66 -11.24 -2.03 -3.07
N THR A 67 -10.14 -1.74 -2.38
CA THR A 67 -9.50 -0.41 -2.39
C THR A 67 -9.10 -0.01 -3.81
N THR A 68 -8.53 -0.92 -4.59
CA THR A 68 -8.14 -0.67 -5.97
C THR A 68 -9.36 -0.36 -6.85
N VAL A 69 -10.43 -1.14 -6.73
CA VAL A 69 -11.68 -0.91 -7.47
C VAL A 69 -12.28 0.45 -7.11
N TYR A 70 -12.37 0.78 -5.84
CA TYR A 70 -12.90 2.07 -5.40
C TYR A 70 -12.06 3.24 -5.91
N THR A 71 -10.74 3.15 -5.80
CA THR A 71 -9.84 4.19 -6.33
C THR A 71 -10.00 4.34 -7.85
N PHE A 72 -10.07 3.22 -8.58
CA PHE A 72 -10.26 3.22 -10.03
C PHE A 72 -11.59 3.87 -10.45
N LEU A 73 -12.70 3.51 -9.78
CA LEU A 73 -14.01 4.12 -10.05
C LEU A 73 -13.99 5.64 -9.83
N TRP A 74 -13.39 6.09 -8.75
CA TRP A 74 -13.28 7.52 -8.45
C TRP A 74 -12.37 8.25 -9.45
N THR A 75 -11.29 7.61 -9.88
CA THR A 75 -10.38 8.17 -10.90
C THR A 75 -11.04 8.25 -12.27
N LEU A 76 -11.88 7.25 -12.62
CA LEU A 76 -12.65 7.24 -13.86
C LEU A 76 -13.70 8.36 -13.89
N LEU A 77 -14.31 8.66 -12.73
CA LEU A 77 -15.32 9.71 -12.63
C LEU A 77 -14.70 11.09 -12.80
N LEU A 78 -13.62 11.38 -12.08
CA LEU A 78 -12.85 12.64 -12.15
C LEU A 78 -11.45 12.41 -11.53
N VAL A 79 -10.41 12.88 -12.18
CA VAL A 79 -9.02 12.69 -11.71
C VAL A 79 -8.79 13.28 -10.32
N ILE A 80 -9.28 14.51 -10.06
CA ILE A 80 -9.07 15.19 -8.77
C ILE A 80 -9.70 14.43 -7.60
N PRO A 81 -11.02 14.05 -7.60
CA PRO A 81 -11.58 13.24 -6.52
C PRO A 81 -10.96 11.84 -6.46
N GLY A 82 -10.47 11.27 -7.56
CA GLY A 82 -9.70 10.02 -7.55
C GLY A 82 -8.44 10.13 -6.69
N ILE A 83 -7.64 11.18 -6.89
CA ILE A 83 -6.45 11.46 -6.07
C ILE A 83 -6.84 11.67 -4.61
N MET A 84 -7.88 12.46 -4.32
CA MET A 84 -8.35 12.68 -2.94
C MET A 84 -8.81 11.40 -2.26
N LYS A 85 -9.41 10.47 -2.99
CA LYS A 85 -9.83 9.17 -2.48
C LYS A 85 -8.67 8.21 -2.29
N SER A 86 -7.65 8.22 -3.16
CA SER A 86 -6.45 7.41 -2.95
C SER A 86 -5.76 7.77 -1.62
N TYR A 87 -5.65 9.05 -1.30
CA TYR A 87 -5.16 9.49 0.02
C TYR A 87 -6.08 9.06 1.18
N SER A 88 -7.39 8.99 0.95
CA SER A 88 -8.32 8.48 1.98
C SER A 88 -8.10 7.01 2.30
N TYR A 89 -7.60 6.23 1.36
CA TYR A 89 -7.37 4.79 1.49
C TYR A 89 -5.92 4.44 1.86
N ALA A 90 -5.03 5.44 1.93
CA ALA A 90 -3.60 5.23 2.08
C ALA A 90 -3.22 4.47 3.36
N MET A 91 -3.99 4.63 4.45
CA MET A 91 -3.71 3.97 5.73
C MET A 91 -4.30 2.57 5.85
N THR A 92 -5.03 2.07 4.83
CA THR A 92 -5.76 0.80 4.90
C THR A 92 -4.86 -0.39 5.24
N LEU A 93 -3.66 -0.47 4.66
CA LEU A 93 -2.73 -1.59 4.91
C LEU A 93 -2.18 -1.59 6.34
N PHE A 94 -1.89 -0.41 6.90
CA PHE A 94 -1.47 -0.27 8.29
C PHE A 94 -2.60 -0.68 9.26
N ILE A 95 -3.84 -0.29 8.95
CA ILE A 95 -5.03 -0.65 9.72
C ILE A 95 -5.27 -2.15 9.69
N LEU A 96 -5.11 -2.82 8.53
CA LEU A 96 -5.23 -4.27 8.44
C LEU A 96 -4.22 -5.01 9.31
N LYS A 97 -3.05 -4.41 9.56
CA LYS A 97 -2.04 -4.94 10.47
C LYS A 97 -2.45 -4.80 11.93
N ASP A 98 -2.93 -3.61 12.32
CA ASP A 98 -3.20 -3.29 13.72
C ASP A 98 -4.55 -3.82 14.21
N TYR A 99 -5.51 -3.98 13.28
CA TYR A 99 -6.88 -4.43 13.59
C TYR A 99 -7.22 -5.67 12.75
N PRO A 100 -6.71 -6.85 13.14
CA PRO A 100 -6.91 -8.09 12.38
C PRO A 100 -8.38 -8.52 12.32
N GLU A 101 -9.24 -8.00 13.20
CA GLU A 101 -10.68 -8.23 13.20
C GLU A 101 -11.42 -7.47 12.08
N LEU A 102 -10.85 -6.37 11.58
CA LEU A 102 -11.48 -5.60 10.52
C LEU A 102 -11.27 -6.25 9.15
N GLN A 103 -12.34 -6.29 8.36
CA GLN A 103 -12.33 -6.88 7.03
C GLN A 103 -12.87 -5.89 6.00
N TYR A 104 -12.36 -6.00 4.77
CA TYR A 104 -12.85 -5.31 3.58
C TYR A 104 -13.20 -3.82 3.82
N ASP A 105 -14.49 -3.49 3.72
CA ASP A 105 -15.00 -2.11 3.84
C ASP A 105 -14.68 -1.47 5.19
N ALA A 106 -14.73 -2.22 6.28
CA ALA A 106 -14.49 -1.68 7.62
C ALA A 106 -13.07 -1.11 7.77
N ALA A 107 -12.06 -1.76 7.20
CA ALA A 107 -10.68 -1.24 7.19
C ALA A 107 -10.54 0.00 6.31
N ILE A 108 -11.25 0.04 5.18
CA ILE A 108 -11.29 1.20 4.27
C ILE A 108 -12.01 2.38 4.93
N GLU A 109 -13.15 2.15 5.57
CA GLU A 109 -13.90 3.18 6.30
C GLU A 109 -13.07 3.77 7.44
N LYS A 110 -12.39 2.93 8.22
CA LYS A 110 -11.48 3.38 9.28
C LYS A 110 -10.35 4.23 8.69
N SER A 111 -9.77 3.84 7.56
CA SER A 111 -8.75 4.65 6.86
C SER A 111 -9.32 6.01 6.42
N MET A 112 -10.53 6.05 5.87
CA MET A 112 -11.19 7.29 5.47
C MET A 112 -11.44 8.21 6.68
N ALA A 113 -11.86 7.65 7.81
CA ALA A 113 -12.09 8.40 9.04
C ALA A 113 -10.78 8.99 9.58
N MET A 114 -9.72 8.19 9.69
CA MET A 114 -8.40 8.64 10.15
C MET A 114 -7.80 9.73 9.24
N MET A 115 -7.96 9.61 7.93
CA MET A 115 -7.46 10.56 6.94
C MET A 115 -8.33 11.80 6.78
N SER A 116 -9.47 11.88 7.47
CA SER A 116 -10.33 13.06 7.44
C SER A 116 -9.61 14.26 8.08
N GLY A 117 -9.41 15.33 7.30
CA GLY A 117 -8.64 16.51 7.73
C GLY A 117 -7.11 16.40 7.52
N HIS A 118 -6.56 15.20 7.33
CA HIS A 118 -5.11 14.97 7.26
C HIS A 118 -4.57 14.68 5.84
N LYS A 119 -5.45 14.56 4.83
CA LYS A 119 -5.08 14.27 3.43
C LYS A 119 -4.08 15.26 2.87
N MET A 120 -4.22 16.56 3.20
CA MET A 120 -3.33 17.59 2.73
C MET A 120 -1.94 17.46 3.37
N LYS A 121 -1.85 17.06 4.65
CA LYS A 121 -0.55 16.79 5.32
C LYS A 121 0.20 15.69 4.59
N MET A 122 -0.48 14.58 4.25
CA MET A 122 0.12 13.47 3.51
C MET A 122 0.46 13.84 2.07
N PHE A 123 -0.41 14.58 1.38
CA PHE A 123 -0.11 15.10 0.04
C PHE A 123 1.16 15.96 0.02
N LEU A 124 1.34 16.85 0.99
CA LEU A 124 2.54 17.68 1.11
C LEU A 124 3.79 16.84 1.43
N LEU A 125 3.63 15.77 2.21
CA LEU A 125 4.71 14.82 2.47
C LEU A 125 5.15 14.16 1.15
N ASP A 126 4.23 13.63 0.37
CA ASP A 126 4.52 13.01 -0.93
C ASP A 126 5.09 14.02 -1.94
N LEU A 127 4.58 15.25 -1.93
CA LEU A 127 5.08 16.32 -2.78
C LEU A 127 6.57 16.62 -2.48
N SER A 128 6.99 16.52 -1.22
CA SER A 128 8.40 16.69 -0.85
C SER A 128 9.31 15.61 -1.46
N PHE A 129 8.79 14.41 -1.69
CA PHE A 129 9.55 13.33 -2.33
C PHE A 129 9.69 13.48 -3.83
N ILE A 130 8.85 14.29 -4.50
CA ILE A 130 8.95 14.51 -5.96
C ILE A 130 10.32 15.12 -6.32
N GLY A 131 10.83 16.05 -5.53
CA GLY A 131 12.18 16.61 -5.73
C GLY A 131 13.26 15.53 -5.67
N TRP A 132 13.17 14.62 -4.70
CA TRP A 132 14.09 13.50 -4.56
C TRP A 132 13.92 12.47 -5.70
N ALA A 133 12.68 12.22 -6.14
CA ALA A 133 12.41 11.33 -7.27
C ALA A 133 13.02 11.86 -8.56
N ILE A 134 12.95 13.17 -8.82
CA ILE A 134 13.61 13.81 -9.97
C ILE A 134 15.13 13.61 -9.87
N LEU A 135 15.72 13.81 -8.70
CA LEU A 135 17.14 13.57 -8.48
C LEU A 135 17.53 12.11 -8.73
N CYS A 136 16.67 11.16 -8.32
CA CYS A 136 16.87 9.73 -8.56
C CYS A 136 16.87 9.39 -10.06
N CYS A 137 16.13 10.10 -10.90
CA CYS A 137 16.16 9.93 -12.35
C CYS A 137 17.55 10.25 -12.94
N PHE A 138 18.26 11.24 -12.41
CA PHE A 138 19.62 11.57 -12.84
C PHE A 138 20.65 10.50 -12.47
N THR A 139 20.37 9.66 -11.49
CA THR A 139 21.23 8.53 -11.08
C THR A 139 20.88 7.22 -11.80
N LEU A 140 20.29 7.28 -13.00
CA LEU A 140 19.82 6.11 -13.79
C LEU A 140 18.87 5.20 -12.99
N GLY A 141 18.13 5.76 -12.03
CA GLY A 141 17.16 5.03 -11.22
C GLY A 141 17.71 4.32 -9.99
N ILE A 142 19.04 4.25 -9.79
CA ILE A 142 19.64 3.61 -8.61
C ILE A 142 19.16 4.28 -7.31
N GLY A 143 18.93 5.60 -7.34
CA GLY A 143 18.40 6.36 -6.21
C GLY A 143 17.05 5.87 -5.70
N PHE A 144 16.21 5.25 -6.53
CA PHE A 144 14.92 4.72 -6.11
C PHE A 144 15.03 3.54 -5.14
N LEU A 145 16.12 2.78 -5.17
CA LEU A 145 16.37 1.71 -4.18
C LEU A 145 16.47 2.25 -2.75
N PHE A 146 16.92 3.50 -2.60
CA PHE A 146 17.02 4.18 -1.31
C PHE A 146 15.77 5.03 -1.01
N LEU A 147 15.18 5.63 -2.05
CA LEU A 147 14.02 6.48 -1.89
C LEU A 147 12.77 5.66 -1.52
N ALA A 148 12.56 4.51 -2.13
CA ALA A 148 11.37 3.69 -1.87
C ALA A 148 11.23 3.27 -0.38
N PRO A 149 12.24 2.69 0.28
CA PRO A 149 12.15 2.38 1.70
C PRO A 149 12.01 3.63 2.58
N TYR A 150 12.60 4.75 2.17
CA TYR A 150 12.47 6.00 2.91
C TYR A 150 11.05 6.57 2.86
N VAL A 151 10.39 6.54 1.70
CA VAL A 151 8.99 6.94 1.54
C VAL A 151 8.08 6.06 2.38
N GLU A 152 8.25 4.74 2.34
CA GLU A 152 7.42 3.81 3.12
C GLU A 152 7.59 3.99 4.62
N ALA A 153 8.83 4.19 5.09
CA ALA A 153 9.10 4.51 6.49
C ALA A 153 8.43 5.83 6.91
N SER A 154 8.40 6.82 6.02
CA SER A 154 7.73 8.10 6.29
C SER A 154 6.22 7.96 6.37
N HIS A 155 5.61 7.11 5.52
CA HIS A 155 4.18 6.80 5.59
C HIS A 155 3.84 6.03 6.87
N ALA A 156 4.68 5.08 7.28
CA ALA A 156 4.51 4.37 8.55
C ALA A 156 4.61 5.31 9.76
N ALA A 157 5.57 6.25 9.74
CA ALA A 157 5.69 7.26 10.79
C ALA A 157 4.47 8.19 10.83
N PHE A 158 3.97 8.61 9.66
CA PHE A 158 2.77 9.42 9.55
C PHE A 158 1.54 8.70 10.11
N TYR A 159 1.40 7.39 9.87
CA TYR A 159 0.34 6.58 10.46
C TYR A 159 0.42 6.54 11.99
N GLU A 160 1.61 6.36 12.56
CA GLU A 160 1.81 6.38 14.02
C GLU A 160 1.48 7.76 14.64
N ASP A 161 1.83 8.84 13.93
CA ASP A 161 1.48 10.19 14.38
C ASP A 161 -0.03 10.43 14.35
N LEU A 162 -0.73 9.94 13.32
CA LEU A 162 -2.20 9.99 13.25
C LEU A 162 -2.84 9.22 14.41
N LYS A 163 -2.33 8.04 14.75
CA LYS A 163 -2.84 7.25 15.88
C LYS A 163 -2.70 8.02 17.19
N LYS A 164 -1.56 8.65 17.43
CA LYS A 164 -1.33 9.48 18.62
C LYS A 164 -2.27 10.69 18.65
N GLU A 165 -2.44 11.38 17.51
CA GLU A 165 -3.31 12.56 17.39
C GLU A 165 -4.78 12.19 17.67
N LEU A 166 -5.20 11.00 17.24
CA LEU A 166 -6.56 10.48 17.46
C LEU A 166 -6.75 9.76 18.81
N GLY A 167 -5.71 9.68 19.66
CA GLY A 167 -5.77 9.04 20.97
C GLY A 167 -5.82 7.50 20.91
N GLU A 168 -5.56 6.90 19.76
CA GLU A 168 -5.43 5.46 19.61
C GLU A 168 -4.00 5.02 19.98
N SER A 169 -3.73 4.80 21.26
CA SER A 169 -2.39 4.41 21.74
C SER A 169 -2.05 2.97 21.35
N VAL A 170 -0.74 2.74 21.17
CA VAL A 170 -0.13 1.43 20.84
C VAL A 170 -0.41 0.34 21.90
N GLU A 171 -0.95 0.72 23.08
CA GLU A 171 -1.21 -0.19 24.20
C GLU A 171 -2.25 -1.28 23.90
N ALA A 172 -3.13 -1.07 22.89
CA ALA A 172 -4.15 -2.06 22.49
C ALA A 172 -3.57 -3.28 21.73
N ILE A 173 -2.27 -3.35 21.48
CA ILE A 173 -1.64 -4.37 20.62
C ILE A 173 -0.79 -5.36 21.47
N SER A 174 -0.58 -5.06 22.75
CA SER A 174 0.26 -5.88 23.66
C SER A 174 -0.52 -6.91 24.49
N GLU A 175 -1.83 -6.97 24.36
CA GLU A 175 -2.70 -8.01 24.92
C GLU A 175 -3.12 -9.01 23.81
#